data_e673a865425775eb11821c9ad11ff3c4
#
_entry.id   e673a865425775eb11821c9ad11ff3c4
#
_cell.length_a   1.000
_cell.length_b   1.000
_cell.length_c   1.000
_cell.angle_alpha   90.00
_cell.angle_beta   90.00
_cell.angle_gamma   90.00
#
_symmetry.space_group_name_H-M   'P 1'
#
loop_
_entity.id
_entity.type
_entity.pdbx_description
1 polymer ?
#
loop_
_entity_poly.entity_id
_entity_poly.type
_entity_poly.pdbx_seq_one_letter_code
_entity_poly.pdbx_strand_id
1 'polypeptide(L)'
;MRKLAKYHNTTVRIACISGETFAGACEWDDPEYNLHEYNVEKESLRIGEYIFFEDDITKIELLRKEACFPVRDWPEAKEEITLWFHERWHIPLEAYRESIRACLGEESGVPQWYVVVRKNKIIAGCGVIENDFHERKDLTPNVCAVYVDKAYRNQGVAGFLLQYVCDDMAAMGVDTLYLLTDHTGFYERYGWQFCCMVRGNDGELSRMYVHKNTAASGARRLL
;
A
#
# COMPACT_ATOMS: atom_id res chain seq x y z
N MET A 1 15.26 -23.82 13.94
CA MET A 1 14.38 -22.68 14.33
C MET A 1 14.39 -21.72 13.15
N ARG A 2 13.24 -21.46 12.54
CA ARG A 2 13.12 -20.63 11.32
C ARG A 2 13.59 -19.19 11.62
N LYS A 3 14.75 -18.81 11.11
CA LYS A 3 15.41 -17.54 11.46
C LYS A 3 14.82 -16.35 10.74
N LEU A 4 14.34 -16.55 9.50
CA LEU A 4 13.86 -15.48 8.61
C LEU A 4 12.36 -15.22 8.71
N ALA A 5 11.55 -16.20 9.16
CA ALA A 5 10.09 -16.08 9.25
C ALA A 5 9.59 -14.84 10.03
N LYS A 6 10.37 -14.33 10.99
CA LYS A 6 10.02 -13.14 11.79
C LYS A 6 9.97 -11.84 10.98
N TYR A 7 10.54 -11.83 9.77
CA TYR A 7 10.54 -10.67 8.88
C TYR A 7 9.41 -10.69 7.86
N HIS A 8 8.63 -11.77 7.81
CA HIS A 8 7.46 -11.85 6.92
C HIS A 8 6.51 -10.67 7.13
N ASN A 9 6.03 -10.06 6.04
CA ASN A 9 5.17 -8.88 6.04
C ASN A 9 5.76 -7.68 6.82
N THR A 10 7.08 -7.50 6.77
CA THR A 10 7.75 -6.33 7.34
C THR A 10 8.57 -5.60 6.27
N THR A 11 8.92 -4.35 6.51
CA THR A 11 9.84 -3.60 5.65
C THR A 11 11.24 -3.69 6.22
N VAL A 12 12.17 -4.22 5.44
CA VAL A 12 13.56 -4.46 5.84
C VAL A 12 14.56 -3.82 4.88
N ARG A 13 15.79 -3.67 5.35
CA ARG A 13 16.98 -3.51 4.53
C ARG A 13 17.81 -4.77 4.67
N ILE A 14 18.12 -5.42 3.56
CA ILE A 14 18.98 -6.61 3.48
C ILE A 14 20.31 -6.20 2.88
N ALA A 15 21.41 -6.53 3.57
CA ALA A 15 22.76 -6.46 3.01
C ALA A 15 23.21 -7.86 2.64
N CYS A 16 23.73 -8.04 1.42
CA CYS A 16 24.16 -9.30 0.87
C CYS A 16 25.69 -9.52 1.00
N ILE A 17 26.13 -10.75 0.83
CA ILE A 17 27.55 -11.09 0.76
C ILE A 17 28.25 -10.45 -0.43
N SER A 18 27.51 -10.13 -1.50
CA SER A 18 28.02 -9.37 -2.66
C SER A 18 28.38 -7.91 -2.34
N GLY A 19 27.97 -7.41 -1.16
CA GLY A 19 28.09 -6.00 -0.77
C GLY A 19 26.90 -5.13 -1.20
N GLU A 20 25.97 -5.66 -1.97
CA GLU A 20 24.75 -4.95 -2.37
C GLU A 20 23.76 -4.85 -1.21
N THR A 21 22.86 -3.85 -1.31
CA THR A 21 21.85 -3.61 -0.27
C THR A 21 20.49 -3.38 -0.92
N PHE A 22 19.49 -4.07 -0.42
CA PHE A 22 18.11 -4.01 -0.89
C PHE A 22 17.19 -3.57 0.25
N ALA A 23 16.13 -2.82 -0.06
CA ALA A 23 15.17 -2.39 0.94
C ALA A 23 13.75 -2.45 0.38
N GLY A 24 12.81 -2.97 1.17
CA GLY A 24 11.40 -3.09 0.78
C GLY A 24 10.59 -3.92 1.75
N ALA A 25 9.30 -4.05 1.42
CA ALA A 25 8.43 -5.04 2.03
C ALA A 25 8.94 -6.43 1.66
N CYS A 26 9.00 -7.33 2.63
CA CYS A 26 9.50 -8.67 2.38
C CYS A 26 8.48 -9.75 2.70
N GLU A 27 8.51 -10.78 1.88
CA GLU A 27 7.85 -12.06 2.11
C GLU A 27 8.89 -13.09 2.53
N TRP A 28 8.45 -14.08 3.28
CA TRP A 28 9.29 -15.18 3.68
C TRP A 28 8.80 -16.46 3.03
N ASP A 29 9.71 -17.19 2.42
CA ASP A 29 9.46 -18.49 1.82
C ASP A 29 10.18 -19.58 2.66
N ASP A 30 9.47 -20.66 2.94
CA ASP A 30 10.01 -21.74 3.74
C ASP A 30 10.92 -22.68 2.91
N PRO A 31 11.75 -23.52 3.58
CA PRO A 31 12.64 -24.44 2.87
C PRO A 31 11.95 -25.45 1.96
N GLU A 32 10.71 -25.87 2.30
CA GLU A 32 9.94 -26.84 1.49
C GLU A 32 9.48 -26.20 0.18
N TYR A 33 8.96 -24.97 0.24
CA TYR A 33 8.60 -24.16 -0.94
C TYR A 33 9.85 -23.94 -1.82
N ASN A 34 10.95 -23.48 -1.23
CA ASN A 34 12.19 -23.19 -1.96
C ASN A 34 12.83 -24.46 -2.57
N LEU A 35 12.69 -25.62 -1.91
CA LEU A 35 13.13 -26.89 -2.47
C LEU A 35 12.33 -27.25 -3.72
N HIS A 36 11.03 -27.03 -3.69
CA HIS A 36 10.13 -27.31 -4.82
C HIS A 36 10.38 -26.36 -6.01
N GLU A 37 10.47 -25.06 -5.74
CA GLU A 37 10.55 -24.03 -6.79
C GLU A 37 11.97 -23.82 -7.33
N TYR A 38 12.99 -23.87 -6.44
CA TYR A 38 14.37 -23.47 -6.77
C TYR A 38 15.38 -24.59 -6.56
N ASN A 39 14.95 -25.76 -6.10
CA ASN A 39 15.82 -26.89 -5.71
C ASN A 39 16.87 -26.52 -4.61
N VAL A 40 16.44 -25.66 -3.67
CA VAL A 40 17.26 -25.15 -2.55
C VAL A 40 16.52 -25.36 -1.24
N GLU A 41 17.04 -26.23 -0.35
CA GLU A 41 16.43 -26.52 0.97
C GLU A 41 16.90 -25.49 2.02
N LYS A 42 16.54 -24.20 1.84
CA LYS A 42 16.88 -23.08 2.74
C LYS A 42 15.73 -22.10 2.84
N GLU A 43 15.67 -21.37 3.96
CA GLU A 43 14.77 -20.21 4.07
C GLU A 43 15.22 -19.10 3.14
N SER A 44 14.24 -18.33 2.60
CA SER A 44 14.53 -17.10 1.87
C SER A 44 13.65 -15.94 2.32
N LEU A 45 14.09 -14.72 1.98
CA LEU A 45 13.25 -13.52 1.96
C LEU A 45 13.15 -13.03 0.53
N ARG A 46 11.97 -12.58 0.14
CA ARG A 46 11.71 -12.00 -1.17
C ARG A 46 11.34 -10.53 -1.02
N ILE A 47 11.95 -9.65 -1.83
CA ILE A 47 11.60 -8.23 -1.96
C ILE A 47 11.34 -7.95 -3.43
N GLY A 48 10.07 -7.82 -3.82
CA GLY A 48 9.69 -7.73 -5.23
C GLY A 48 10.16 -8.97 -6.00
N GLU A 49 10.97 -8.77 -7.03
CA GLU A 49 11.52 -9.85 -7.88
C GLU A 49 12.81 -10.49 -7.31
N TYR A 50 13.37 -9.94 -6.24
CA TYR A 50 14.63 -10.41 -5.67
C TYR A 50 14.39 -11.44 -4.57
N ILE A 51 15.13 -12.54 -4.62
CA ILE A 51 15.12 -13.63 -3.64
C ILE A 51 16.48 -13.69 -2.95
N PHE A 52 16.48 -13.74 -1.63
CA PHE A 52 17.68 -13.78 -0.78
C PHE A 52 17.61 -15.01 0.10
N PHE A 53 18.40 -16.02 -0.22
CA PHE A 53 18.55 -17.20 0.66
C PHE A 53 19.32 -16.82 1.91
N GLU A 54 19.11 -17.56 2.99
CA GLU A 54 19.69 -17.26 4.30
C GLU A 54 21.22 -17.09 4.27
N ASP A 55 21.92 -17.81 3.37
CA ASP A 55 23.37 -17.73 3.23
C ASP A 55 23.85 -16.50 2.45
N ASP A 56 22.99 -15.88 1.65
CA ASP A 56 23.34 -14.68 0.90
C ASP A 56 23.27 -13.42 1.77
N ILE A 57 22.67 -13.53 2.95
CA ILE A 57 22.35 -12.40 3.81
C ILE A 57 23.41 -12.21 4.89
N THR A 58 24.07 -11.07 4.89
CA THR A 58 25.03 -10.67 5.94
C THR A 58 24.39 -9.89 7.06
N LYS A 59 23.35 -9.07 6.75
CA LYS A 59 22.64 -8.27 7.73
C LYS A 59 21.21 -8.03 7.29
N ILE A 60 20.27 -8.04 8.26
CA ILE A 60 18.89 -7.59 8.09
C ILE A 60 18.62 -6.48 9.10
N GLU A 61 18.18 -5.33 8.62
CA GLU A 61 17.74 -4.20 9.42
C GLU A 61 16.23 -4.03 9.25
N LEU A 62 15.47 -4.15 10.35
CA LEU A 62 14.03 -3.92 10.33
C LEU A 62 13.75 -2.42 10.24
N LEU A 63 13.27 -1.95 9.09
CA LEU A 63 12.92 -0.55 8.84
C LEU A 63 11.51 -0.24 9.35
N ARG A 64 10.56 -1.16 9.09
CA ARG A 64 9.17 -1.07 9.58
C ARG A 64 8.66 -2.47 9.94
N LYS A 65 7.73 -2.48 10.90
CA LYS A 65 7.05 -3.73 11.34
C LYS A 65 5.83 -4.06 10.48
N GLU A 66 5.47 -3.18 9.59
CA GLU A 66 4.36 -3.30 8.65
C GLU A 66 4.83 -3.22 7.20
N ALA A 67 4.13 -3.92 6.33
CA ALA A 67 4.26 -3.84 4.88
C ALA A 67 2.97 -3.28 4.25
N CYS A 68 3.09 -2.55 3.15
CA CYS A 68 1.96 -2.08 2.35
C CYS A 68 1.92 -2.89 1.05
N PHE A 69 0.74 -3.38 0.69
CA PHE A 69 0.50 -4.15 -0.52
C PHE A 69 -0.60 -3.50 -1.34
N PRO A 70 -0.43 -3.36 -2.66
CA PRO A 70 -1.55 -3.14 -3.55
C PRO A 70 -2.34 -4.45 -3.66
N VAL A 71 -3.67 -4.36 -3.65
CA VAL A 71 -4.54 -5.55 -3.64
C VAL A 71 -4.40 -6.37 -4.93
N ARG A 72 -4.01 -5.76 -6.03
CA ARG A 72 -3.72 -6.46 -7.29
C ARG A 72 -2.61 -7.51 -7.14
N ASP A 73 -1.67 -7.32 -6.21
CA ASP A 73 -0.57 -8.25 -5.94
C ASP A 73 -0.95 -9.33 -4.91
N TRP A 74 -2.16 -9.26 -4.35
CA TRP A 74 -2.64 -10.21 -3.34
C TRP A 74 -4.11 -10.64 -3.58
N PRO A 75 -4.41 -11.22 -4.75
CA PRO A 75 -5.77 -11.53 -5.18
C PRO A 75 -6.50 -12.56 -4.30
N GLU A 76 -5.77 -13.45 -3.63
CA GLU A 76 -6.35 -14.45 -2.71
C GLU A 76 -6.97 -13.82 -1.46
N ALA A 77 -6.48 -12.67 -1.01
CA ALA A 77 -7.01 -11.95 0.16
C ALA A 77 -8.22 -11.05 -0.16
N LYS A 78 -8.71 -11.01 -1.40
CA LYS A 78 -9.75 -10.06 -1.86
C LYS A 78 -11.00 -10.05 -0.99
N GLU A 79 -11.49 -11.20 -0.54
CA GLU A 79 -12.71 -11.27 0.29
C GLU A 79 -12.46 -10.77 1.71
N GLU A 80 -11.30 -11.08 2.31
CA GLU A 80 -10.90 -10.55 3.61
C GLU A 80 -10.77 -9.02 3.54
N ILE A 81 -10.14 -8.50 2.50
CA ILE A 81 -9.95 -7.06 2.27
C ILE A 81 -11.29 -6.37 2.05
N THR A 82 -12.18 -6.97 1.24
CA THR A 82 -13.54 -6.46 1.00
C THR A 82 -14.32 -6.32 2.30
N LEU A 83 -14.33 -7.37 3.13
CA LEU A 83 -14.97 -7.36 4.45
C LEU A 83 -14.34 -6.32 5.37
N TRP A 84 -13.01 -6.22 5.36
CA TRP A 84 -12.28 -5.25 6.18
C TRP A 84 -12.71 -3.81 5.89
N PHE A 85 -12.85 -3.41 4.63
CA PHE A 85 -13.33 -2.07 4.25
C PHE A 85 -14.82 -1.88 4.59
N HIS A 86 -15.67 -2.86 4.29
CA HIS A 86 -17.10 -2.81 4.60
C HIS A 86 -17.37 -2.56 6.09
N GLU A 87 -16.69 -3.29 6.97
CA GLU A 87 -16.84 -3.15 8.43
C GLU A 87 -16.47 -1.75 8.95
N ARG A 88 -15.59 -1.03 8.26
CA ARG A 88 -15.07 0.27 8.72
C ARG A 88 -15.83 1.45 8.18
N TRP A 89 -16.34 1.34 6.98
CA TRP A 89 -17.00 2.43 6.29
C TRP A 89 -18.50 2.22 6.10
N HIS A 90 -19.02 1.00 6.35
CA HIS A 90 -20.43 0.64 6.20
C HIS A 90 -21.03 0.92 4.82
N ILE A 91 -20.18 1.06 3.79
CA ILE A 91 -20.61 1.09 2.39
C ILE A 91 -21.04 -0.35 2.02
N PRO A 92 -22.06 -0.55 1.17
CA PRO A 92 -22.52 -1.87 0.78
C PRO A 92 -21.38 -2.79 0.35
N LEU A 93 -21.38 -4.01 0.88
CA LEU A 93 -20.32 -5.00 0.63
C LEU A 93 -20.10 -5.23 -0.87
N GLU A 94 -21.18 -5.27 -1.64
CA GLU A 94 -21.10 -5.51 -3.08
C GLU A 94 -20.38 -4.38 -3.83
N ALA A 95 -20.52 -3.13 -3.38
CA ALA A 95 -19.79 -2.01 -3.98
C ALA A 95 -18.27 -2.16 -3.81
N TYR A 96 -17.81 -2.58 -2.63
CA TYR A 96 -16.39 -2.93 -2.43
C TYR A 96 -15.97 -4.12 -3.25
N ARG A 97 -16.80 -5.18 -3.31
CA ARG A 97 -16.50 -6.39 -4.08
C ARG A 97 -16.33 -6.11 -5.57
N GLU A 98 -17.19 -5.29 -6.15
CA GLU A 98 -17.10 -4.85 -7.54
C GLU A 98 -15.84 -4.02 -7.80
N SER A 99 -15.55 -3.04 -6.95
CA SER A 99 -14.39 -2.16 -7.09
C SER A 99 -13.06 -2.91 -6.90
N ILE A 100 -12.99 -3.81 -5.91
CA ILE A 100 -11.78 -4.64 -5.68
C ILE A 100 -11.61 -5.65 -6.82
N ARG A 101 -12.68 -6.22 -7.36
CA ARG A 101 -12.60 -7.09 -8.54
C ARG A 101 -12.08 -6.33 -9.77
N ALA A 102 -12.53 -5.11 -9.98
CA ALA A 102 -12.02 -4.25 -11.06
C ALA A 102 -10.52 -3.95 -10.86
N CYS A 103 -10.09 -3.65 -9.63
CA CYS A 103 -8.68 -3.44 -9.28
C CYS A 103 -7.79 -4.65 -9.66
N LEU A 104 -8.27 -5.89 -9.51
CA LEU A 104 -7.48 -7.09 -9.85
C LEU A 104 -7.23 -7.26 -11.36
N GLY A 105 -8.04 -6.62 -12.20
CA GLY A 105 -7.88 -6.61 -13.66
C GLY A 105 -7.19 -5.37 -14.21
N GLU A 106 -6.81 -4.43 -13.34
CA GLU A 106 -6.29 -3.12 -13.73
C GLU A 106 -4.79 -3.01 -13.38
N GLU A 107 -3.94 -3.09 -14.42
CA GLU A 107 -2.48 -2.98 -14.26
C GLU A 107 -2.02 -1.52 -14.18
N SER A 108 -2.80 -0.60 -14.75
CA SER A 108 -2.51 0.83 -14.75
C SER A 108 -3.79 1.66 -14.67
N GLY A 109 -3.84 2.65 -13.78
CA GLY A 109 -5.02 3.50 -13.62
C GLY A 109 -5.85 3.16 -12.38
N VAL A 110 -7.16 3.35 -12.43
CA VAL A 110 -8.07 3.15 -11.29
C VAL A 110 -9.24 2.25 -11.67
N PRO A 111 -9.81 1.51 -10.69
CA PRO A 111 -9.56 1.60 -9.25
C PRO A 111 -8.30 0.86 -8.79
N GLN A 112 -7.65 1.38 -7.75
CA GLN A 112 -6.59 0.68 -7.02
C GLN A 112 -6.95 0.63 -5.54
N TRP A 113 -6.61 -0.49 -4.89
CA TRP A 113 -6.82 -0.67 -3.46
C TRP A 113 -5.52 -1.09 -2.78
N TYR A 114 -5.32 -0.62 -1.56
CA TYR A 114 -4.08 -0.81 -0.80
C TYR A 114 -4.39 -1.18 0.63
N VAL A 115 -3.61 -2.10 1.18
CA VAL A 115 -3.69 -2.50 2.59
C VAL A 115 -2.32 -2.47 3.24
N VAL A 116 -2.28 -2.12 4.52
CA VAL A 116 -1.09 -2.25 5.36
C VAL A 116 -1.29 -3.44 6.28
N VAL A 117 -0.34 -4.35 6.25
CA VAL A 117 -0.35 -5.58 7.04
C VAL A 117 0.75 -5.54 8.10
N ARG A 118 0.43 -6.01 9.30
CA ARG A 118 1.37 -6.20 10.39
C ARG A 118 1.03 -7.50 11.13
N LYS A 119 1.98 -8.43 11.20
CA LYS A 119 1.79 -9.76 11.80
C LYS A 119 0.57 -10.50 11.22
N ASN A 120 0.49 -10.57 9.90
CA ASN A 120 -0.60 -11.20 9.14
C ASN A 120 -2.00 -10.65 9.45
N LYS A 121 -2.08 -9.39 9.87
CA LYS A 121 -3.35 -8.69 10.11
C LYS A 121 -3.38 -7.38 9.34
N ILE A 122 -4.47 -7.13 8.63
CA ILE A 122 -4.73 -5.83 7.99
C ILE A 122 -4.98 -4.81 9.09
N ILE A 123 -4.20 -3.73 9.10
CA ILE A 123 -4.25 -2.67 10.12
C ILE A 123 -4.60 -1.30 9.56
N ALA A 124 -4.46 -1.12 8.25
CA ALA A 124 -4.84 0.11 7.55
C ALA A 124 -5.12 -0.19 6.08
N GLY A 125 -5.78 0.72 5.39
CA GLY A 125 -6.00 0.63 3.96
C GLY A 125 -6.63 1.90 3.41
N CYS A 126 -6.64 2.00 2.08
CA CYS A 126 -7.36 3.01 1.31
C CYS A 126 -7.61 2.53 -0.12
N GLY A 127 -8.46 3.24 -0.83
CA GLY A 127 -8.68 3.08 -2.26
C GLY A 127 -8.20 4.30 -3.04
N VAL A 128 -7.98 4.13 -4.34
CA VAL A 128 -7.88 5.19 -5.33
C VAL A 128 -8.90 4.89 -6.41
N ILE A 129 -9.88 5.77 -6.57
CA ILE A 129 -11.00 5.60 -7.49
C ILE A 129 -11.17 6.85 -8.35
N GLU A 130 -11.96 6.74 -9.38
CA GLU A 130 -12.14 7.85 -10.32
C GLU A 130 -12.82 9.08 -9.66
N ASN A 131 -13.83 8.87 -8.81
CA ASN A 131 -14.51 9.95 -8.11
C ASN A 131 -15.09 9.50 -6.77
N ASP A 132 -14.74 10.18 -5.68
CA ASP A 132 -15.21 9.92 -4.32
C ASP A 132 -16.49 10.70 -4.00
N PHE A 133 -17.56 10.45 -4.79
CA PHE A 133 -18.94 10.94 -4.60
C PHE A 133 -19.11 12.46 -4.53
N HIS A 134 -18.40 13.23 -5.36
CA HIS A 134 -18.52 14.70 -5.43
C HIS A 134 -18.83 15.20 -6.85
N GLU A 135 -19.26 16.48 -6.93
CA GLU A 135 -19.71 17.12 -8.19
C GLU A 135 -18.57 17.45 -9.18
N ARG A 136 -17.33 17.65 -8.68
CA ARG A 136 -16.17 18.07 -9.48
C ARG A 136 -15.48 16.86 -10.11
N LYS A 137 -16.03 16.40 -11.25
CA LYS A 137 -15.52 15.23 -11.98
C LYS A 137 -14.16 15.48 -12.64
N ASP A 138 -13.74 16.73 -12.73
CA ASP A 138 -12.43 17.16 -13.21
C ASP A 138 -11.31 16.97 -12.17
N LEU A 139 -11.65 16.79 -10.88
CA LEU A 139 -10.69 16.54 -9.79
C LEU A 139 -10.57 15.03 -9.54
N THR A 140 -9.86 14.36 -10.41
CA THR A 140 -9.70 12.89 -10.47
C THR A 140 -8.23 12.50 -10.67
N PRO A 141 -7.77 11.28 -10.23
CA PRO A 141 -8.47 10.32 -9.36
C PRO A 141 -8.42 10.70 -7.89
N ASN A 142 -9.28 10.06 -7.09
CA ASN A 142 -9.43 10.36 -5.66
C ASN A 142 -8.93 9.22 -4.77
N VAL A 143 -8.09 9.56 -3.79
CA VAL A 143 -7.81 8.68 -2.65
C VAL A 143 -9.01 8.71 -1.72
N CYS A 144 -9.59 7.55 -1.43
CA CYS A 144 -10.79 7.38 -0.62
C CYS A 144 -10.62 6.32 0.45
N ALA A 145 -11.58 6.24 1.36
CA ALA A 145 -11.67 5.18 2.39
C ALA A 145 -10.39 5.00 3.22
N VAL A 146 -9.62 6.06 3.47
CA VAL A 146 -8.39 6.02 4.26
C VAL A 146 -8.71 5.67 5.71
N TYR A 147 -8.26 4.51 6.17
CA TYR A 147 -8.51 4.06 7.54
C TYR A 147 -7.27 3.43 8.16
N VAL A 148 -7.06 3.71 9.45
CA VAL A 148 -6.07 3.03 10.30
C VAL A 148 -6.80 2.53 11.54
N ASP A 149 -6.67 1.24 11.84
CA ASP A 149 -7.24 0.63 13.02
C ASP A 149 -6.79 1.37 14.29
N LYS A 150 -7.70 1.61 15.23
CA LYS A 150 -7.50 2.48 16.41
C LYS A 150 -6.22 2.16 17.18
N ALA A 151 -5.90 0.86 17.33
CA ALA A 151 -4.71 0.39 18.05
C ALA A 151 -3.38 0.75 17.37
N TYR A 152 -3.40 1.14 16.10
CA TYR A 152 -2.21 1.44 15.29
C TYR A 152 -2.10 2.92 14.91
N ARG A 153 -3.02 3.76 15.40
CA ARG A 153 -2.96 5.21 15.18
C ARG A 153 -1.79 5.84 15.92
N ASN A 154 -1.38 7.04 15.48
CA ASN A 154 -0.26 7.80 16.01
C ASN A 154 1.12 7.08 15.95
N GLN A 155 1.25 6.07 15.08
CA GLN A 155 2.47 5.30 14.85
C GLN A 155 3.06 5.54 13.44
N GLY A 156 2.58 6.56 12.72
CA GLY A 156 3.05 6.90 11.36
C GLY A 156 2.48 6.01 10.25
N VAL A 157 1.53 5.11 10.58
CA VAL A 157 0.96 4.15 9.60
C VAL A 157 0.22 4.86 8.46
N ALA A 158 -0.56 5.91 8.76
CA ALA A 158 -1.27 6.67 7.72
C ALA A 158 -0.30 7.35 6.74
N GLY A 159 0.76 7.98 7.25
CA GLY A 159 1.77 8.61 6.39
C GLY A 159 2.50 7.59 5.52
N PHE A 160 2.80 6.42 6.07
CA PHE A 160 3.39 5.31 5.30
C PHE A 160 2.47 4.83 4.17
N LEU A 161 1.18 4.60 4.46
CA LEU A 161 0.18 4.22 3.48
C LEU A 161 0.04 5.28 2.38
N LEU A 162 -0.16 6.55 2.75
CA LEU A 162 -0.34 7.65 1.80
C LEU A 162 0.90 7.85 0.90
N GLN A 163 2.11 7.76 1.46
CA GLN A 163 3.33 7.84 0.68
C GLN A 163 3.44 6.67 -0.32
N TYR A 164 3.16 5.44 0.14
CA TYR A 164 3.17 4.27 -0.73
C TYR A 164 2.21 4.43 -1.92
N VAL A 165 0.98 4.88 -1.64
CA VAL A 165 -0.03 5.12 -2.68
C VAL A 165 0.41 6.18 -3.69
N CYS A 166 0.95 7.31 -3.21
CA CYS A 166 1.47 8.36 -4.10
C CYS A 166 2.60 7.85 -5.00
N ASP A 167 3.52 7.07 -4.44
CA ASP A 167 4.65 6.49 -5.16
C ASP A 167 4.20 5.46 -6.21
N ASP A 168 3.29 4.58 -5.83
CA ASP A 168 2.76 3.54 -6.72
C ASP A 168 1.94 4.12 -7.87
N MET A 169 1.06 5.08 -7.57
CA MET A 169 0.27 5.78 -8.59
C MET A 169 1.17 6.62 -9.52
N ALA A 170 2.24 7.23 -9.01
CA ALA A 170 3.24 7.90 -9.84
C ALA A 170 3.95 6.92 -10.80
N ALA A 171 4.26 5.71 -10.33
CA ALA A 171 4.86 4.68 -11.18
C ALA A 171 3.91 4.22 -12.31
N MET A 172 2.60 4.34 -12.10
CA MET A 172 1.58 4.10 -13.13
C MET A 172 1.32 5.32 -14.03
N GLY A 173 2.04 6.42 -13.86
CA GLY A 173 1.89 7.64 -14.67
C GLY A 173 0.78 8.59 -14.18
N VAL A 174 0.27 8.41 -12.96
CA VAL A 174 -0.70 9.32 -12.34
C VAL A 174 0.02 10.44 -11.61
N ASP A 175 0.10 11.63 -12.21
CA ASP A 175 0.86 12.76 -11.68
C ASP A 175 0.15 13.54 -10.58
N THR A 176 -1.14 13.35 -10.42
CA THR A 176 -1.94 14.15 -9.47
C THR A 176 -3.00 13.26 -8.82
N LEU A 177 -3.09 13.34 -7.51
CA LEU A 177 -4.15 12.71 -6.72
C LEU A 177 -4.94 13.76 -5.95
N TYR A 178 -6.21 13.47 -5.73
CA TYR A 178 -7.11 14.30 -4.91
C TYR A 178 -7.66 13.47 -3.77
N LEU A 179 -8.18 14.10 -2.73
CA LEU A 179 -8.96 13.46 -1.67
C LEU A 179 -9.93 14.43 -1.02
N LEU A 180 -11.09 13.91 -0.59
CA LEU A 180 -12.05 14.64 0.24
C LEU A 180 -11.82 14.33 1.71
N THR A 181 -11.96 15.38 2.55
CA THR A 181 -11.89 15.21 4.01
C THR A 181 -12.40 16.44 4.74
N ASP A 182 -12.89 16.22 5.96
CA ASP A 182 -13.20 17.28 6.92
C ASP A 182 -12.02 17.58 7.87
N HIS A 183 -10.96 16.76 7.80
CA HIS A 183 -9.76 16.98 8.60
C HIS A 183 -8.96 18.18 8.09
N THR A 184 -8.47 18.99 9.02
CA THR A 184 -7.51 20.07 8.78
C THR A 184 -6.20 19.77 9.49
N GLY A 185 -5.05 20.07 8.85
CA GLY A 185 -3.72 19.86 9.45
C GLY A 185 -3.28 18.40 9.52
N PHE A 186 -4.06 17.47 8.96
CA PHE A 186 -3.67 16.05 8.94
C PHE A 186 -2.92 15.70 7.66
N TYR A 187 -3.53 15.91 6.52
CA TYR A 187 -2.97 15.54 5.22
C TYR A 187 -1.84 16.45 4.79
N GLU A 188 -1.85 17.71 5.23
CA GLU A 188 -0.78 18.68 4.97
C GLU A 188 0.60 18.17 5.47
N ARG A 189 0.62 17.39 6.54
CA ARG A 189 1.85 16.78 7.09
C ARG A 189 2.48 15.76 6.15
N TYR A 190 1.70 15.28 5.16
CA TYR A 190 2.10 14.28 4.18
C TYR A 190 2.18 14.86 2.75
N GLY A 191 2.34 16.20 2.64
CA GLY A 191 2.55 16.86 1.36
C GLY A 191 1.28 17.20 0.57
N TRP A 192 0.10 16.90 1.13
CA TRP A 192 -1.18 17.29 0.51
C TRP A 192 -1.48 18.77 0.76
N GLN A 193 -2.03 19.45 -0.22
CA GLN A 193 -2.37 20.87 -0.16
C GLN A 193 -3.88 21.07 -0.34
N PHE A 194 -4.45 22.00 0.45
CA PHE A 194 -5.84 22.39 0.24
C PHE A 194 -6.02 22.96 -1.16
N CYS A 195 -7.00 22.46 -1.90
CA CYS A 195 -7.32 22.87 -3.26
C CYS A 195 -8.54 23.81 -3.28
N CYS A 196 -9.68 23.32 -2.84
CA CYS A 196 -10.96 24.06 -2.84
C CYS A 196 -11.99 23.36 -1.95
N MET A 197 -13.15 23.98 -1.79
CA MET A 197 -14.35 23.32 -1.27
C MET A 197 -15.10 22.69 -2.43
N VAL A 198 -15.62 21.49 -2.24
CA VAL A 198 -16.46 20.79 -3.21
C VAL A 198 -17.74 20.30 -2.54
N ARG A 199 -18.79 20.14 -3.33
CA ARG A 199 -20.05 19.60 -2.85
C ARG A 199 -20.09 18.10 -3.09
N GLY A 200 -20.32 17.35 -2.01
CA GLY A 200 -20.60 15.92 -2.06
C GLY A 200 -21.98 15.61 -2.67
N ASN A 201 -22.20 14.37 -3.05
CA ASN A 201 -23.50 13.91 -3.56
C ASN A 201 -24.62 13.97 -2.48
N ASP A 202 -24.26 14.05 -1.22
CA ASP A 202 -25.14 14.29 -0.07
C ASP A 202 -25.53 15.78 0.09
N GLY A 203 -24.92 16.68 -0.69
CA GLY A 203 -25.13 18.12 -0.67
C GLY A 203 -24.23 18.88 0.30
N GLU A 204 -23.47 18.20 1.14
CA GLU A 204 -22.55 18.83 2.10
C GLU A 204 -21.28 19.35 1.41
N LEU A 205 -20.66 20.37 2.00
CA LEU A 205 -19.39 20.92 1.53
C LEU A 205 -18.23 20.26 2.26
N SER A 206 -17.33 19.65 1.52
CA SER A 206 -16.10 19.05 2.04
C SER A 206 -14.85 19.70 1.44
N ARG A 207 -13.74 19.57 2.14
CA ARG A 207 -12.44 20.08 1.69
C ARG A 207 -11.83 19.09 0.70
N MET A 208 -11.45 19.62 -0.47
CA MET A 208 -10.65 18.89 -1.45
C MET A 208 -9.17 19.21 -1.24
N TYR A 209 -8.37 18.19 -1.12
CA TYR A 209 -6.91 18.29 -1.10
C TYR A 209 -6.33 17.70 -2.38
N VAL A 210 -5.16 18.19 -2.76
CA VAL A 210 -4.42 17.74 -3.93
C VAL A 210 -3.00 17.34 -3.52
N HIS A 211 -2.49 16.27 -4.11
CA HIS A 211 -1.09 15.87 -4.06
C HIS A 211 -0.53 15.80 -5.49
N LYS A 212 0.60 16.48 -5.72
CA LYS A 212 1.36 16.34 -6.96
C LYS A 212 2.40 15.25 -6.78
N ASN A 213 2.19 14.14 -7.45
CA ASN A 213 3.16 13.07 -7.50
C ASN A 213 4.31 13.54 -8.36
N THR A 214 5.41 13.96 -7.74
CA THR A 214 6.64 14.14 -8.50
C THR A 214 7.10 12.75 -8.91
N ALA A 215 7.20 12.50 -10.21
CA ALA A 215 7.91 11.31 -10.69
C ALA A 215 9.22 11.25 -9.93
N ALA A 216 9.45 10.18 -9.18
CA ALA A 216 10.68 10.00 -8.45
C ALA A 216 11.80 10.13 -9.47
N SER A 217 12.49 11.28 -9.42
CA SER A 217 13.61 11.55 -10.32
C SER A 217 14.64 10.44 -10.10
N GLY A 218 14.59 9.39 -10.93
CA GLY A 218 15.66 8.44 -11.14
C GLY A 218 16.20 7.63 -9.95
N ALA A 219 15.53 7.60 -8.78
CA ALA A 219 16.07 7.02 -7.54
C ALA A 219 15.27 5.81 -7.04
N ARG A 220 14.69 5.01 -7.96
CA ARG A 220 14.25 3.64 -7.68
C ARG A 220 14.91 2.63 -8.62
N ARG A 221 16.12 2.87 -8.99
CA ARG A 221 17.13 1.83 -9.24
C ARG A 221 18.04 1.82 -8.02
N LEU A 222 17.54 1.43 -6.88
CA LEU A 222 18.41 0.76 -5.93
C LEU A 222 18.51 -0.67 -6.45
N LEU A 223 19.54 -0.83 -7.28
CA LEU A 223 20.13 -2.11 -7.58
C LEU A 223 20.46 -2.84 -6.29
#